data_6926036962fa7187039c7cfb24366b75
#
_entry.id   6926036962fa7187039c7cfb24366b75
#
_cell.length_a   1.000
_cell.length_b   1.000
_cell.length_c   1.000
_cell.angle_alpha   90.00
_cell.angle_beta   90.00
_cell.angle_gamma   90.00
#
_symmetry.space_group_name_H-M   'P 1'
#
loop_
_entity.id
_entity.type
_entity.pdbx_description
1 polymer ?
#
loop_
_entity_poly.entity_id
_entity_poly.type
_entity_poly.pdbx_seq_one_letter_code
_entity_poly.pdbx_strand_id
1 'polypeptide(L)'
;MRILTICGIGDIHWVMLKMESFIEKECKGVIPEITVWNFDGRPRADGFVSRIPFVKFAGYDNEPMGRQQKRLFHEMYMEGFKDVVSGFKGYDYFICVNGSLRIGHSMETIMRQYSTNWNYKINTEDCISPYSEPYIIFYFSNHGMFTDWVAKMPPEKIRSFMQQIKGYKLILTGSSWDSPFNQELEDNGVINLCGKTSLTELFGLIKGASAFVGWCGGNTIVSQHLNTPTLMLWSNYFSHRAFQTNWVDPDRLGKVYIPMDVETANNDSLMKNLGVLLGK
;
A
#
# COMPACT_ATOMS: atom_id res chain seq x y z
N MET A 1 0.11 -20.64 -16.08
CA MET A 1 1.33 -19.99 -15.57
C MET A 1 1.13 -19.69 -14.09
N ARG A 2 2.09 -20.09 -13.25
CA ARG A 2 2.05 -19.90 -11.79
C ARG A 2 3.09 -18.89 -11.37
N ILE A 3 2.65 -17.82 -10.73
CA ILE A 3 3.49 -16.71 -10.29
C ILE A 3 3.48 -16.65 -8.76
N LEU A 4 4.67 -16.59 -8.16
CA LEU A 4 4.85 -16.28 -6.76
C LEU A 4 5.15 -14.77 -6.62
N THR A 5 4.48 -14.11 -5.67
CA THR A 5 4.77 -12.72 -5.30
C THR A 5 4.85 -12.57 -3.79
N ILE A 6 5.37 -11.45 -3.30
CA ILE A 6 5.48 -11.20 -1.86
C ILE A 6 4.18 -10.67 -1.26
N CYS A 7 3.99 -10.89 0.04
CA CYS A 7 2.84 -10.39 0.76
C CYS A 7 2.99 -8.89 1.08
N GLY A 8 1.94 -8.17 0.87
CA GLY A 8 1.81 -6.74 1.12
C GLY A 8 0.94 -6.13 0.04
N ILE A 9 -0.16 -5.48 0.45
CA ILE A 9 -1.10 -4.91 -0.53
C ILE A 9 -0.40 -3.90 -1.42
N GLY A 10 0.50 -3.08 -0.85
CA GLY A 10 1.28 -2.10 -1.61
C GLY A 10 2.22 -2.75 -2.62
N ASP A 11 2.94 -3.79 -2.21
CA ASP A 11 3.86 -4.52 -3.09
C ASP A 11 3.11 -5.19 -4.24
N ILE A 12 1.98 -5.83 -3.93
CA ILE A 12 1.14 -6.47 -4.94
C ILE A 12 0.55 -5.43 -5.89
N HIS A 13 0.06 -4.30 -5.39
CA HIS A 13 -0.44 -3.22 -6.24
C HIS A 13 0.64 -2.79 -7.26
N TRP A 14 1.87 -2.61 -6.84
CA TRP A 14 2.96 -2.24 -7.73
C TRP A 14 3.26 -3.30 -8.79
N VAL A 15 3.15 -4.58 -8.43
CA VAL A 15 3.26 -5.67 -9.40
C VAL A 15 2.09 -5.62 -10.39
N MET A 16 0.88 -5.35 -9.92
CA MET A 16 -0.32 -5.30 -10.78
C MET A 16 -0.30 -4.14 -11.77
N LEU A 17 0.35 -3.01 -11.43
CA LEU A 17 0.57 -1.92 -12.39
C LEU A 17 1.27 -2.37 -13.68
N LYS A 18 2.04 -3.45 -13.64
CA LYS A 18 2.80 -4.00 -14.77
C LYS A 18 2.24 -5.32 -15.31
N MET A 19 1.31 -5.91 -14.58
CA MET A 19 0.89 -7.28 -14.81
C MET A 19 0.19 -7.49 -16.15
N GLU A 20 -0.62 -6.56 -16.63
CA GLU A 20 -1.27 -6.70 -17.95
C GLU A 20 -0.24 -6.77 -19.08
N SER A 21 0.78 -5.89 -19.05
CA SER A 21 1.86 -5.96 -20.04
C SER A 21 2.72 -7.22 -19.90
N PHE A 22 2.89 -7.71 -18.66
CA PHE A 22 3.56 -8.99 -18.42
C PHE A 22 2.74 -10.17 -18.98
N ILE A 23 1.43 -10.18 -18.76
CA ILE A 23 0.53 -11.21 -19.28
C ILE A 23 0.58 -11.27 -20.80
N GLU A 24 0.55 -10.13 -21.45
CA GLU A 24 0.64 -10.05 -22.91
C GLU A 24 1.94 -10.66 -23.44
N LYS A 25 3.08 -10.29 -22.86
CA LYS A 25 4.40 -10.69 -23.33
C LYS A 25 4.81 -12.11 -22.94
N GLU A 26 4.58 -12.48 -21.69
CA GLU A 26 5.08 -13.73 -21.12
C GLU A 26 4.02 -14.83 -21.06
N CYS A 27 2.77 -14.47 -20.78
CA CYS A 27 1.69 -15.42 -20.63
C CYS A 27 0.88 -15.65 -21.92
N LYS A 28 1.19 -14.89 -22.99
CA LYS A 28 0.44 -14.96 -24.28
C LYS A 28 -1.07 -14.82 -24.09
N GLY A 29 -1.49 -13.94 -23.20
CA GLY A 29 -2.90 -13.69 -22.87
C GLY A 29 -3.55 -14.70 -21.91
N VAL A 30 -2.83 -15.71 -21.44
CA VAL A 30 -3.37 -16.67 -20.46
C VAL A 30 -3.37 -16.02 -19.08
N ILE A 31 -4.51 -16.05 -18.39
CA ILE A 31 -4.67 -15.53 -17.02
C ILE A 31 -3.76 -16.32 -16.06
N PRO A 32 -2.77 -15.68 -15.40
CA PRO A 32 -1.88 -16.37 -14.49
C PRO A 32 -2.52 -16.62 -13.13
N GLU A 33 -2.07 -17.67 -12.46
CA GLU A 33 -2.35 -17.96 -11.07
C GLU A 33 -1.32 -17.27 -10.18
N ILE A 34 -1.78 -16.44 -9.24
CA ILE A 34 -0.94 -15.71 -8.30
C ILE A 34 -0.99 -16.40 -6.94
N THR A 35 0.16 -16.88 -6.50
CA THR A 35 0.37 -17.31 -5.12
C THR A 35 1.14 -16.22 -4.40
N VAL A 36 0.73 -15.91 -3.19
CA VAL A 36 1.38 -14.90 -2.36
C VAL A 36 2.27 -15.57 -1.32
N TRP A 37 3.54 -15.25 -1.32
CA TRP A 37 4.45 -15.73 -0.29
C TRP A 37 4.21 -14.99 1.03
N ASN A 38 3.67 -15.71 1.99
CA ASN A 38 3.30 -15.20 3.30
C ASN A 38 4.45 -15.45 4.31
N PHE A 39 5.58 -14.83 4.08
CA PHE A 39 6.81 -15.05 4.84
C PHE A 39 6.73 -14.60 6.31
N ASP A 40 5.82 -13.70 6.66
CA ASP A 40 5.63 -13.16 8.01
C ASP A 40 4.45 -13.79 8.76
N GLY A 41 3.77 -14.76 8.13
CA GLY A 41 2.63 -15.47 8.72
C GLY A 41 1.35 -14.64 8.83
N ARG A 42 1.25 -13.51 8.13
CA ARG A 42 0.11 -12.58 8.18
C ARG A 42 -0.60 -12.50 6.83
N PRO A 43 -1.53 -13.41 6.52
CA PRO A 43 -2.28 -13.38 5.27
C PRO A 43 -3.14 -12.10 5.22
N ARG A 44 -2.97 -11.31 4.14
CA ARG A 44 -3.63 -10.01 3.97
C ARG A 44 -3.87 -9.61 2.52
N ALA A 45 -3.55 -10.49 1.59
CA ALA A 45 -3.54 -10.16 0.18
C ALA A 45 -4.71 -10.77 -0.61
N ASP A 46 -5.33 -11.82 -0.09
CA ASP A 46 -6.42 -12.57 -0.74
C ASP A 46 -7.57 -11.68 -1.16
N GLY A 47 -8.06 -10.85 -0.26
CA GLY A 47 -9.14 -9.91 -0.55
C GLY A 47 -8.79 -8.84 -1.58
N PHE A 48 -7.50 -8.54 -1.79
CA PHE A 48 -7.04 -7.62 -2.81
C PHE A 48 -6.87 -8.31 -4.17
N VAL A 49 -6.10 -9.41 -4.21
CA VAL A 49 -5.79 -10.12 -5.46
C VAL A 49 -7.05 -10.70 -6.10
N SER A 50 -7.97 -11.22 -5.30
CA SER A 50 -9.26 -11.78 -5.78
C SER A 50 -10.16 -10.75 -6.47
N ARG A 51 -9.90 -9.46 -6.29
CA ARG A 51 -10.65 -8.37 -6.94
C ARG A 51 -10.09 -7.97 -8.29
N ILE A 52 -8.95 -8.53 -8.70
CA ILE A 52 -8.26 -8.17 -9.94
C ILE A 52 -8.65 -9.16 -11.03
N PRO A 53 -9.41 -8.75 -12.07
CA PRO A 53 -10.05 -9.68 -13.01
C PRO A 53 -9.10 -10.38 -13.98
N PHE A 54 -7.88 -9.87 -14.16
CA PHE A 54 -6.90 -10.44 -15.10
C PHE A 54 -5.87 -11.36 -14.43
N VAL A 55 -6.06 -11.70 -13.15
CA VAL A 55 -5.27 -12.70 -12.42
C VAL A 55 -6.19 -13.59 -11.61
N LYS A 56 -5.72 -14.78 -11.22
CA LYS A 56 -6.43 -15.68 -10.33
C LYS A 56 -5.64 -15.88 -9.05
N PHE A 57 -6.23 -15.56 -7.91
CA PHE A 57 -5.62 -15.86 -6.62
C PHE A 57 -5.61 -17.38 -6.38
N ALA A 58 -4.44 -17.95 -6.17
CA ALA A 58 -4.23 -19.39 -5.99
C ALA A 58 -3.92 -19.78 -4.51
N GLY A 59 -3.84 -18.80 -3.61
CA GLY A 59 -3.57 -19.04 -2.20
C GLY A 59 -2.25 -18.46 -1.72
N TYR A 60 -1.85 -18.92 -0.54
CA TYR A 60 -0.61 -18.50 0.10
C TYR A 60 0.43 -19.62 0.08
N ASP A 61 1.69 -19.25 -0.15
CA ASP A 61 2.83 -20.07 0.19
C ASP A 61 3.35 -19.61 1.55
N ASN A 62 3.31 -20.52 2.53
CA ASN A 62 3.68 -20.21 3.92
C ASN A 62 5.09 -20.72 4.24
N GLU A 63 5.93 -20.98 3.23
CA GLU A 63 7.32 -21.35 3.47
C GLU A 63 8.01 -20.28 4.32
N PRO A 64 8.46 -20.63 5.54
CA PRO A 64 8.97 -19.63 6.46
C PRO A 64 10.30 -19.07 5.97
N MET A 65 10.44 -17.75 6.02
CA MET A 65 11.73 -17.12 5.86
C MET A 65 12.66 -17.51 7.01
N GLY A 66 13.79 -18.13 6.73
CA GLY A 66 14.81 -18.47 7.72
C GLY A 66 15.28 -17.23 8.50
N ARG A 67 15.84 -17.43 9.72
CA ARG A 67 16.28 -16.30 10.57
C ARG A 67 17.30 -15.38 9.90
N GLN A 68 18.22 -15.92 9.10
CA GLN A 68 19.16 -15.12 8.31
C GLN A 68 18.43 -14.28 7.24
N GLN A 69 17.44 -14.86 6.60
CA GLN A 69 16.66 -14.19 5.58
C GLN A 69 15.83 -13.03 6.15
N LYS A 70 15.27 -13.17 7.36
CA LYS A 70 14.55 -12.06 8.03
C LYS A 70 15.45 -10.86 8.33
N ARG A 71 16.71 -11.12 8.70
CA ARG A 71 17.70 -10.07 8.97
C ARG A 71 18.11 -9.34 7.69
N LEU A 72 18.12 -10.03 6.57
CA LEU A 72 18.51 -9.51 5.27
C LEU A 72 17.32 -9.09 4.41
N PHE A 73 16.09 -9.08 4.95
CA PHE A 73 14.89 -8.79 4.16
C PHE A 73 15.00 -7.49 3.37
N HIS A 74 15.52 -6.44 3.97
CA HIS A 74 15.73 -5.16 3.30
C HIS A 74 16.78 -5.27 2.17
N GLU A 75 17.87 -5.96 2.43
CA GLU A 75 18.94 -6.21 1.44
C GLU A 75 18.42 -7.12 0.33
N MET A 76 17.71 -8.21 0.67
CA MET A 76 17.08 -9.11 -0.30
C MET A 76 16.04 -8.39 -1.16
N TYR A 77 15.30 -7.45 -0.59
CA TYR A 77 14.34 -6.64 -1.32
C TYR A 77 15.03 -5.77 -2.38
N MET A 78 16.22 -5.26 -2.08
CA MET A 78 17.04 -4.50 -3.01
C MET A 78 17.72 -5.38 -4.05
N GLU A 79 18.12 -6.59 -3.69
CA GLU A 79 18.76 -7.57 -4.59
C GLU A 79 17.76 -8.45 -5.35
N GLY A 80 16.47 -8.34 -5.04
CA GLY A 80 15.40 -9.02 -5.75
C GLY A 80 15.20 -10.48 -5.37
N PHE A 81 15.54 -10.88 -4.14
CA PHE A 81 15.27 -12.23 -3.59
C PHE A 81 15.91 -13.42 -4.32
N LYS A 82 16.96 -13.21 -5.09
CA LYS A 82 17.58 -14.24 -5.94
C LYS A 82 17.84 -15.58 -5.22
N ASP A 83 18.47 -15.50 -4.05
CA ASP A 83 18.91 -16.70 -3.35
C ASP A 83 17.76 -17.43 -2.63
N VAL A 84 16.74 -16.66 -2.26
CA VAL A 84 15.56 -17.20 -1.55
C VAL A 84 14.66 -17.98 -2.49
N VAL A 85 14.45 -17.42 -3.69
CA VAL A 85 13.50 -17.97 -4.68
C VAL A 85 13.95 -19.29 -5.26
N SER A 86 15.24 -19.59 -5.23
CA SER A 86 15.80 -20.88 -5.70
C SER A 86 15.23 -22.09 -4.95
N GLY A 87 14.74 -21.90 -3.71
CA GLY A 87 14.10 -22.94 -2.91
C GLY A 87 12.64 -23.24 -3.27
N PHE A 88 11.96 -22.32 -3.96
CA PHE A 88 10.56 -22.50 -4.32
C PHE A 88 10.41 -23.39 -5.56
N LYS A 89 9.52 -24.37 -5.49
CA LYS A 89 9.24 -25.30 -6.58
C LYS A 89 7.80 -25.12 -7.09
N GLY A 90 7.62 -25.35 -8.38
CA GLY A 90 6.29 -25.35 -8.99
C GLY A 90 5.75 -23.99 -9.38
N TYR A 91 6.60 -22.97 -9.40
CA TYR A 91 6.31 -21.65 -9.95
C TYR A 91 7.12 -21.40 -11.23
N ASP A 92 6.55 -20.66 -12.16
CA ASP A 92 7.23 -20.25 -13.38
C ASP A 92 8.02 -18.96 -13.16
N TYR A 93 7.46 -18.05 -12.36
CA TYR A 93 8.04 -16.74 -12.05
C TYR A 93 7.92 -16.39 -10.56
N PHE A 94 8.90 -15.65 -10.06
CA PHE A 94 8.78 -14.81 -8.89
C PHE A 94 8.78 -13.35 -9.34
N ILE A 95 7.77 -12.58 -8.91
CA ILE A 95 7.61 -11.19 -9.30
C ILE A 95 7.43 -10.35 -8.03
N CYS A 96 8.29 -9.36 -7.86
CA CYS A 96 8.20 -8.37 -6.79
C CYS A 96 8.36 -6.96 -7.36
N VAL A 97 8.20 -5.96 -6.50
CA VAL A 97 8.30 -4.55 -6.89
C VAL A 97 9.62 -4.20 -7.59
N ASN A 98 10.72 -4.83 -7.20
CA ASN A 98 12.04 -4.52 -7.75
C ASN A 98 12.39 -5.32 -9.00
N GLY A 99 11.68 -6.39 -9.28
CA GLY A 99 11.99 -7.18 -10.46
C GLY A 99 11.13 -8.42 -10.64
N SER A 100 11.39 -9.10 -11.73
CA SER A 100 10.86 -10.43 -12.00
C SER A 100 11.99 -11.41 -12.19
N LEU A 101 11.78 -12.62 -11.73
CA LEU A 101 12.68 -13.74 -11.88
C LEU A 101 11.89 -14.91 -12.44
N ARG A 102 12.25 -15.35 -13.65
CA ARG A 102 11.86 -16.67 -14.11
C ARG A 102 12.65 -17.68 -13.30
N ILE A 103 11.98 -18.59 -12.62
CA ILE A 103 12.64 -19.52 -11.71
C ILE A 103 13.66 -20.38 -12.49
N GLY A 104 14.91 -20.34 -12.05
CA GLY A 104 16.03 -20.96 -12.76
C GLY A 104 16.81 -20.05 -13.74
N HIS A 105 16.41 -18.79 -13.88
CA HIS A 105 17.05 -17.80 -14.76
C HIS A 105 17.58 -16.57 -14.01
N SER A 106 18.19 -15.64 -14.72
CA SER A 106 18.64 -14.38 -14.16
C SER A 106 17.47 -13.44 -13.89
N MET A 107 17.62 -12.64 -12.85
CA MET A 107 16.62 -11.62 -12.50
C MET A 107 16.56 -10.50 -13.51
N GLU A 108 15.36 -10.09 -13.85
CA GLU A 108 15.08 -8.97 -14.75
C GLU A 108 14.28 -7.88 -13.99
N THR A 109 14.53 -6.63 -14.32
CA THR A 109 13.84 -5.52 -13.67
C THR A 109 12.50 -5.30 -14.34
N ILE A 110 11.41 -5.76 -13.70
CA ILE A 110 10.03 -5.65 -14.20
C ILE A 110 9.65 -4.21 -14.59
N MET A 111 10.18 -3.22 -13.87
CA MET A 111 9.86 -1.82 -14.07
C MET A 111 10.31 -1.28 -15.44
N ARG A 112 11.37 -1.82 -15.99
CA ARG A 112 11.95 -1.36 -17.28
C ARG A 112 11.37 -2.08 -18.48
N GLN A 113 10.86 -3.27 -18.29
CA GLN A 113 10.49 -4.16 -19.38
C GLN A 113 9.01 -4.10 -19.74
N TYR A 114 8.15 -3.77 -18.77
CA TYR A 114 6.71 -3.81 -18.92
C TYR A 114 6.09 -2.44 -18.75
N SER A 115 5.09 -2.16 -19.57
CA SER A 115 4.34 -0.91 -19.52
C SER A 115 3.52 -0.81 -18.22
N THR A 116 3.40 0.40 -17.70
CA THR A 116 2.61 0.67 -16.50
C THR A 116 1.18 1.02 -16.88
N ASN A 117 0.22 0.31 -16.32
CA ASN A 117 -1.18 0.69 -16.35
C ASN A 117 -1.60 1.22 -14.97
N TRP A 118 -1.65 2.54 -14.81
CA TRP A 118 -2.07 3.20 -13.57
C TRP A 118 -3.57 3.00 -13.25
N ASN A 119 -4.36 2.57 -14.25
CA ASN A 119 -5.80 2.41 -14.17
C ASN A 119 -6.24 0.96 -14.36
N TYR A 120 -5.40 -0.01 -13.98
CA TYR A 120 -5.82 -1.41 -14.05
C TYR A 120 -7.10 -1.65 -13.23
N LYS A 121 -7.92 -2.59 -13.68
CA LYS A 121 -9.24 -2.81 -13.09
C LYS A 121 -9.14 -3.54 -11.74
N ILE A 122 -9.81 -2.97 -10.73
CA ILE A 122 -10.14 -3.66 -9.47
C ILE A 122 -11.67 -3.66 -9.32
N ASN A 123 -12.25 -4.81 -9.02
CA ASN A 123 -13.67 -4.92 -8.74
C ASN A 123 -13.97 -4.40 -7.33
N THR A 124 -14.67 -3.28 -7.26
CA THR A 124 -15.03 -2.58 -6.01
C THR A 124 -16.53 -2.25 -5.93
N GLU A 125 -17.35 -2.97 -6.67
CA GLU A 125 -18.79 -2.73 -6.74
C GLU A 125 -19.48 -3.03 -5.40
N ASP A 126 -18.99 -4.04 -4.68
CA ASP A 126 -19.41 -4.45 -3.35
C ASP A 126 -18.79 -3.60 -2.21
N CYS A 127 -17.86 -2.72 -2.53
CA CYS A 127 -17.17 -1.87 -1.57
C CYS A 127 -17.98 -0.57 -1.37
N ILE A 128 -18.85 -0.58 -0.38
CA ILE A 128 -19.74 0.54 -0.07
C ILE A 128 -19.29 1.20 1.23
N SER A 129 -19.23 2.54 1.23
CA SER A 129 -18.98 3.29 2.44
C SER A 129 -20.13 3.11 3.45
N PRO A 130 -19.83 2.84 4.72
CA PRO A 130 -20.85 2.78 5.77
C PRO A 130 -21.31 4.18 6.24
N TYR A 131 -20.68 5.25 5.75
CA TYR A 131 -20.99 6.62 6.15
C TYR A 131 -21.55 7.42 4.98
N SER A 132 -22.63 8.13 5.22
CA SER A 132 -23.23 9.11 4.30
C SER A 132 -22.71 10.54 4.52
N GLU A 133 -22.20 10.82 5.72
CA GLU A 133 -21.64 12.13 6.08
C GLU A 133 -20.18 12.23 5.62
N PRO A 134 -19.70 13.45 5.31
CA PRO A 134 -18.31 13.64 4.93
C PRO A 134 -17.32 13.18 6.01
N TYR A 135 -16.29 12.43 5.62
CA TYR A 135 -15.27 11.97 6.54
C TYR A 135 -13.90 11.95 5.89
N ILE A 136 -12.87 11.96 6.75
CA ILE A 136 -11.47 11.86 6.38
C ILE A 136 -10.89 10.63 7.05
N ILE A 137 -10.18 9.82 6.28
CA ILE A 137 -9.45 8.65 6.79
C ILE A 137 -8.05 9.04 7.16
N PHE A 138 -7.61 8.52 8.29
CA PHE A 138 -6.23 8.57 8.74
C PHE A 138 -5.65 7.15 8.83
N TYR A 139 -4.45 7.00 8.29
CA TYR A 139 -3.71 5.76 8.34
C TYR A 139 -2.29 6.02 8.87
N PHE A 140 -2.09 5.70 10.13
CA PHE A 140 -0.80 5.81 10.80
C PHE A 140 -0.37 4.41 11.23
N SER A 141 0.45 3.79 10.40
CA SER A 141 1.04 2.50 10.72
C SER A 141 2.31 2.70 11.54
N ASN A 142 2.40 1.95 12.62
CA ASN A 142 3.61 1.84 13.45
C ASN A 142 4.32 0.51 13.19
N HIS A 143 4.21 -0.03 11.98
CA HIS A 143 4.91 -1.26 11.65
C HIS A 143 6.43 -1.02 11.73
N GLY A 144 7.14 -1.81 12.53
CA GLY A 144 8.52 -1.63 12.99
C GLY A 144 9.64 -1.33 11.99
N MET A 145 9.33 -1.19 10.69
CA MET A 145 10.24 -0.65 9.68
C MET A 145 10.29 0.89 9.66
N PHE A 146 9.36 1.57 10.35
CA PHE A 146 9.16 3.02 10.26
C PHE A 146 9.07 3.70 11.61
N THR A 147 9.72 3.14 12.63
CA THR A 147 9.78 3.72 13.99
C THR A 147 10.29 5.16 14.01
N ASP A 148 11.15 5.52 13.06
CA ASP A 148 11.70 6.88 12.96
C ASP A 148 10.64 7.91 12.53
N TRP A 149 9.56 7.49 11.89
CA TRP A 149 8.47 8.39 11.50
C TRP A 149 7.68 8.87 12.71
N VAL A 150 7.50 8.01 13.71
CA VAL A 150 6.86 8.37 14.98
C VAL A 150 7.63 9.47 15.68
N ALA A 151 8.97 9.41 15.67
CA ALA A 151 9.82 10.46 16.26
C ALA A 151 9.67 11.82 15.54
N LYS A 152 9.36 11.81 14.24
CA LYS A 152 9.24 13.03 13.42
C LYS A 152 7.82 13.61 13.39
N MET A 153 6.82 12.77 13.60
CA MET A 153 5.44 13.18 13.71
C MET A 153 4.79 12.45 14.90
N PRO A 154 5.12 12.89 16.12
CA PRO A 154 4.62 12.24 17.34
C PRO A 154 3.10 12.40 17.49
N PRO A 155 2.44 11.56 18.29
CA PRO A 155 0.99 11.53 18.44
C PRO A 155 0.36 12.90 18.77
N GLU A 156 1.01 13.71 19.58
CA GLU A 156 0.54 15.05 19.91
C GLU A 156 0.51 16.00 18.71
N LYS A 157 1.48 15.91 17.81
CA LYS A 157 1.50 16.69 16.57
C LYS A 157 0.37 16.25 15.64
N ILE A 158 0.16 14.95 15.48
CA ILE A 158 -0.93 14.38 14.70
C ILE A 158 -2.28 14.80 15.29
N ARG A 159 -2.44 14.68 16.60
CA ARG A 159 -3.66 15.08 17.32
C ARG A 159 -3.96 16.56 17.12
N SER A 160 -2.95 17.42 17.27
CA SER A 160 -3.07 18.86 17.04
C SER A 160 -3.51 19.19 15.59
N PHE A 161 -3.01 18.44 14.61
CA PHE A 161 -3.46 18.58 13.23
C PHE A 161 -4.92 18.14 13.07
N MET A 162 -5.28 16.96 13.58
CA MET A 162 -6.64 16.42 13.48
C MET A 162 -7.68 17.35 14.13
N GLN A 163 -7.34 17.98 15.27
CA GLN A 163 -8.23 18.91 15.99
C GLN A 163 -8.57 20.18 15.21
N GLN A 164 -7.76 20.57 14.21
CA GLN A 164 -8.03 21.73 13.35
C GLN A 164 -9.06 21.41 12.25
N ILE A 165 -9.31 20.14 11.98
CA ILE A 165 -10.23 19.73 10.92
C ILE A 165 -11.67 19.84 11.42
N LYS A 166 -12.48 20.61 10.72
CA LYS A 166 -13.89 20.87 11.07
C LYS A 166 -14.81 20.43 9.94
N GLY A 167 -15.98 19.92 10.31
CA GLY A 167 -17.04 19.55 9.35
C GLY A 167 -16.85 18.15 8.75
N TYR A 168 -15.95 17.35 9.28
CA TYR A 168 -15.71 15.96 8.85
C TYR A 168 -15.68 15.02 10.04
N LYS A 169 -16.17 13.80 9.87
CA LYS A 169 -15.82 12.71 10.77
C LYS A 169 -14.37 12.30 10.54
N LEU A 170 -13.66 12.00 11.61
CA LEU A 170 -12.25 11.55 11.54
C LEU A 170 -12.21 10.06 11.87
N ILE A 171 -11.65 9.28 10.96
CA ILE A 171 -11.64 7.82 11.05
C ILE A 171 -10.21 7.32 10.97
N LEU A 172 -9.75 6.64 12.01
CA LEU A 172 -8.47 5.94 12.02
C LEU A 172 -8.65 4.53 11.45
N THR A 173 -7.80 4.16 10.51
CA THR A 173 -7.77 2.83 9.91
C THR A 173 -6.39 2.22 10.01
N GLY A 174 -6.32 0.91 9.96
CA GLY A 174 -5.09 0.14 10.01
C GLY A 174 -5.34 -1.30 10.40
N SER A 175 -4.30 -2.07 10.51
CA SER A 175 -4.35 -3.44 11.00
C SER A 175 -4.40 -3.48 12.53
N SER A 176 -4.66 -4.64 13.11
CA SER A 176 -4.70 -4.80 14.56
C SER A 176 -3.38 -4.41 15.26
N TRP A 177 -2.24 -4.61 14.59
CA TRP A 177 -0.93 -4.21 15.11
C TRP A 177 -0.67 -2.70 15.06
N ASP A 178 -1.49 -1.93 14.32
CA ASP A 178 -1.43 -0.46 14.31
C ASP A 178 -2.27 0.14 15.46
N SER A 179 -3.11 -0.67 16.11
CA SER A 179 -4.06 -0.24 17.14
C SER A 179 -3.39 0.47 18.32
N PRO A 180 -2.27 0.00 18.91
CA PRO A 180 -1.66 0.68 20.07
C PRO A 180 -1.29 2.13 19.80
N PHE A 181 -0.70 2.42 18.62
CA PHE A 181 -0.38 3.79 18.24
C PHE A 181 -1.64 4.63 18.01
N ASN A 182 -2.63 4.05 17.34
CA ASN A 182 -3.86 4.77 17.02
C ASN A 182 -4.74 5.01 18.27
N GLN A 183 -4.62 4.19 19.32
CA GLN A 183 -5.26 4.46 20.61
C GLN A 183 -4.79 5.76 21.24
N GLU A 184 -3.54 6.14 21.05
CA GLU A 184 -3.01 7.42 21.51
C GLU A 184 -3.62 8.62 20.77
N LEU A 185 -4.18 8.39 19.58
CA LEU A 185 -4.82 9.42 18.75
C LEU A 185 -6.34 9.52 19.00
N GLU A 186 -6.91 8.58 19.74
CA GLU A 186 -8.33 8.62 20.11
C GLU A 186 -8.60 9.86 20.97
N ASP A 187 -9.50 10.69 20.50
CA ASP A 187 -10.03 11.86 21.20
C ASP A 187 -11.53 11.95 20.91
N ASN A 188 -12.26 12.82 21.61
CA ASN A 188 -13.69 12.99 21.48
C ASN A 188 -14.08 13.23 20.00
N GLY A 189 -14.76 12.24 19.40
CA GLY A 189 -15.25 12.31 18.02
C GLY A 189 -14.39 11.61 16.97
N VAL A 190 -13.23 11.06 17.32
CA VAL A 190 -12.42 10.21 16.42
C VAL A 190 -12.89 8.76 16.52
N ILE A 191 -13.15 8.15 15.36
CA ILE A 191 -13.58 6.74 15.26
C ILE A 191 -12.36 5.87 14.93
N ASN A 192 -12.01 4.98 15.85
CA ASN A 192 -10.90 4.04 15.61
C ASN A 192 -11.42 2.68 15.10
N LEU A 193 -11.11 2.39 13.83
CA LEU A 193 -11.43 1.15 13.13
C LEU A 193 -10.22 0.26 12.90
N CYS A 194 -9.07 0.53 13.51
CA CYS A 194 -7.87 -0.30 13.37
C CYS A 194 -8.14 -1.74 13.80
N GLY A 195 -7.88 -2.69 12.90
CA GLY A 195 -8.14 -4.11 13.11
C GLY A 195 -9.61 -4.52 13.16
N LYS A 196 -10.54 -3.61 12.87
CA LYS A 196 -11.99 -3.84 12.96
C LYS A 196 -12.70 -3.91 11.61
N THR A 197 -11.97 -3.77 10.51
CA THR A 197 -12.53 -3.79 9.16
C THR A 197 -12.00 -4.98 8.36
N SER A 198 -12.87 -5.61 7.59
CA SER A 198 -12.48 -6.44 6.48
C SER A 198 -11.85 -5.58 5.36
N LEU A 199 -11.19 -6.21 4.40
CA LEU A 199 -10.62 -5.48 3.27
C LEU A 199 -11.71 -4.84 2.39
N THR A 200 -12.88 -5.49 2.25
CA THR A 200 -14.04 -4.95 1.54
C THR A 200 -14.55 -3.65 2.19
N GLU A 201 -14.72 -3.67 3.50
CA GLU A 201 -15.13 -2.49 4.26
C GLU A 201 -14.09 -1.39 4.20
N LEU A 202 -12.80 -1.73 4.31
CA LEU A 202 -11.71 -0.76 4.17
C LEU A 202 -11.71 -0.10 2.80
N PHE A 203 -11.92 -0.87 1.72
CA PHE A 203 -12.03 -0.30 0.38
C PHE A 203 -13.26 0.58 0.21
N GLY A 204 -14.39 0.19 0.79
CA GLY A 204 -15.59 1.03 0.83
C GLY A 204 -15.33 2.36 1.57
N LEU A 205 -14.67 2.29 2.72
CA LEU A 205 -14.26 3.46 3.47
C LEU A 205 -13.31 4.36 2.66
N ILE A 206 -12.26 3.81 2.06
CA ILE A 206 -11.30 4.59 1.27
C ILE A 206 -12.01 5.25 0.07
N LYS A 207 -12.80 4.49 -0.68
CA LYS A 207 -13.52 4.95 -1.87
C LYS A 207 -14.52 6.07 -1.58
N GLY A 208 -15.19 6.03 -0.42
CA GLY A 208 -16.17 7.03 0.00
C GLY A 208 -15.62 8.21 0.79
N ALA A 209 -14.33 8.21 1.11
CA ALA A 209 -13.73 9.27 1.90
C ALA A 209 -13.58 10.59 1.10
N SER A 210 -13.79 11.72 1.78
CA SER A 210 -13.49 13.05 1.23
C SER A 210 -11.98 13.25 1.01
N ALA A 211 -11.16 12.67 1.90
CA ALA A 211 -9.71 12.60 1.76
C ALA A 211 -9.14 11.42 2.56
N PHE A 212 -7.98 10.99 2.15
CA PHE A 212 -7.14 10.02 2.85
C PHE A 212 -5.83 10.69 3.26
N VAL A 213 -5.47 10.59 4.53
CA VAL A 213 -4.21 11.12 5.08
C VAL A 213 -3.46 9.97 5.72
N GLY A 214 -2.25 9.71 5.29
CA GLY A 214 -1.53 8.59 5.89
C GLY A 214 -0.07 8.47 5.51
N TRP A 215 0.62 7.64 6.28
CA TRP A 215 1.97 7.22 5.96
C TRP A 215 2.02 6.48 4.62
N CYS A 216 3.16 6.56 3.97
CA CYS A 216 3.46 5.73 2.82
C CYS A 216 3.34 4.25 3.18
N GLY A 217 2.32 3.61 2.66
CA GLY A 217 2.04 2.20 2.90
C GLY A 217 0.96 1.68 1.97
N GLY A 218 0.62 0.41 2.10
CA GLY A 218 -0.31 -0.26 1.19
C GLY A 218 -1.64 0.47 1.02
N ASN A 219 -2.24 0.91 2.10
CA ASN A 219 -3.54 1.60 2.05
C ASN A 219 -3.46 2.98 1.37
N THR A 220 -2.37 3.72 1.59
CA THR A 220 -2.13 5.02 0.94
C THR A 220 -1.90 4.86 -0.56
N ILE A 221 -1.26 3.76 -0.98
CA ILE A 221 -1.08 3.45 -2.40
C ILE A 221 -2.40 3.04 -3.04
N VAL A 222 -3.20 2.22 -2.35
CA VAL A 222 -4.53 1.80 -2.81
C VAL A 222 -5.48 2.98 -2.91
N SER A 223 -5.40 3.96 -2.00
CA SER A 223 -6.26 5.15 -2.05
C SER A 223 -6.10 5.94 -3.35
N GLN A 224 -4.87 5.99 -3.90
CA GLN A 224 -4.65 6.60 -5.22
C GLN A 224 -5.37 5.83 -6.32
N HIS A 225 -5.30 4.50 -6.29
CA HIS A 225 -5.96 3.66 -7.28
C HIS A 225 -7.48 3.82 -7.24
N LEU A 226 -8.04 4.02 -6.04
CA LEU A 226 -9.47 4.28 -5.85
C LEU A 226 -9.89 5.74 -6.12
N ASN A 227 -8.98 6.59 -6.62
CA ASN A 227 -9.19 8.00 -6.88
C ASN A 227 -9.59 8.84 -5.64
N THR A 228 -9.26 8.38 -4.46
CA THR A 228 -9.50 9.14 -3.23
C THR A 228 -8.44 10.24 -3.10
N PRO A 229 -8.83 11.51 -2.89
CA PRO A 229 -7.88 12.59 -2.64
C PRO A 229 -6.96 12.23 -1.48
N THR A 230 -5.65 12.21 -1.71
CA THR A 230 -4.70 11.62 -0.77
C THR A 230 -3.57 12.56 -0.42
N LEU A 231 -3.41 12.81 0.89
CA LEU A 231 -2.24 13.45 1.47
C LEU A 231 -1.31 12.36 1.99
N MET A 232 -0.24 12.08 1.26
CA MET A 232 0.72 11.07 1.66
C MET A 232 1.87 11.65 2.45
N LEU A 233 2.04 11.13 3.65
CA LEU A 233 3.12 11.48 4.55
C LEU A 233 4.31 10.55 4.32
N TRP A 234 5.50 11.10 4.26
CA TRP A 234 6.74 10.37 4.01
C TRP A 234 7.93 11.02 4.70
N SER A 235 9.04 10.33 4.81
CA SER A 235 10.28 10.86 5.36
C SER A 235 11.41 10.73 4.34
N ASN A 236 12.23 11.76 4.23
CA ASN A 236 13.45 11.74 3.40
C ASN A 236 14.52 10.76 3.89
N TYR A 237 14.41 10.29 5.13
CA TYR A 237 15.44 9.50 5.80
C TYR A 237 15.89 8.25 5.01
N PHE A 238 14.98 7.63 4.24
CA PHE A 238 15.27 6.42 3.48
C PHE A 238 15.26 6.61 1.96
N SER A 239 15.51 7.81 1.45
CA SER A 239 15.35 8.11 0.00
C SER A 239 13.97 7.65 -0.55
N HIS A 240 12.97 7.53 0.30
CA HIS A 240 11.61 7.12 -0.09
C HIS A 240 11.00 8.04 -1.14
N ARG A 241 11.50 9.27 -1.25
CA ARG A 241 11.04 10.20 -2.27
C ARG A 241 11.17 9.63 -3.69
N ALA A 242 12.35 9.20 -4.06
CA ALA A 242 12.58 8.62 -5.39
C ALA A 242 11.78 7.31 -5.58
N PHE A 243 11.69 6.50 -4.53
CA PHE A 243 10.93 5.28 -4.53
C PHE A 243 9.43 5.55 -4.72
N GLN A 244 8.88 6.52 -4.03
CA GLN A 244 7.44 6.81 -4.05
C GLN A 244 7.00 7.61 -5.27
N THR A 245 7.81 8.54 -5.76
CA THR A 245 7.49 9.28 -6.98
C THR A 245 7.45 8.39 -8.21
N ASN A 246 8.16 7.27 -8.21
CA ASN A 246 8.09 6.27 -9.27
C ASN A 246 6.81 5.41 -9.22
N TRP A 247 6.04 5.48 -8.14
CA TRP A 247 4.84 4.67 -7.89
C TRP A 247 3.55 5.47 -7.85
N VAL A 248 3.64 6.75 -8.15
CA VAL A 248 2.50 7.65 -8.26
C VAL A 248 2.23 7.91 -9.72
N ASP A 249 0.97 7.83 -10.11
CA ASP A 249 0.53 8.27 -11.41
C ASP A 249 0.92 9.76 -11.60
N PRO A 250 1.79 10.11 -12.56
CA PRO A 250 2.24 11.47 -12.77
C PRO A 250 1.09 12.46 -13.01
N ASP A 251 0.01 11.99 -13.63
CA ASP A 251 -1.16 12.83 -13.95
C ASP A 251 -1.98 13.19 -12.72
N ARG A 252 -1.81 12.46 -11.62
CA ARG A 252 -2.51 12.67 -10.35
C ARG A 252 -1.66 13.41 -9.31
N LEU A 253 -0.35 13.46 -9.53
CA LEU A 253 0.58 14.11 -8.62
C LEU A 253 0.30 15.62 -8.53
N GLY A 254 0.17 16.13 -7.32
CA GLY A 254 -0.15 17.53 -7.05
C GLY A 254 -1.62 17.94 -7.26
N LYS A 255 -2.48 17.01 -7.71
CA LYS A 255 -3.92 17.24 -7.94
C LYS A 255 -4.78 16.45 -6.97
N VAL A 256 -4.75 15.15 -7.10
CA VAL A 256 -5.52 14.20 -6.27
C VAL A 256 -4.62 13.55 -5.22
N TYR A 257 -3.33 13.66 -5.42
CA TYR A 257 -2.31 13.04 -4.60
C TYR A 257 -1.20 14.03 -4.29
N ILE A 258 -1.06 14.38 -3.01
CA ILE A 258 -0.06 15.35 -2.54
C ILE A 258 0.90 14.64 -1.57
N PRO A 259 2.17 14.42 -1.97
CA PRO A 259 3.18 13.93 -1.05
C PRO A 259 3.70 15.04 -0.14
N MET A 260 3.85 14.76 1.16
CA MET A 260 4.42 15.69 2.13
C MET A 260 5.52 15.05 2.94
N ASP A 261 6.63 15.75 3.05
CA ASP A 261 7.74 15.37 3.93
C ASP A 261 7.43 15.75 5.38
N VAL A 262 7.36 14.75 6.25
CA VAL A 262 7.04 14.95 7.67
C VAL A 262 8.12 15.69 8.46
N GLU A 263 9.35 15.74 7.94
CA GLU A 263 10.46 16.48 8.57
C GLU A 263 10.25 17.99 8.45
N THR A 264 9.68 18.43 7.34
CA THR A 264 9.42 19.83 7.04
C THR A 264 7.96 20.23 7.24
N ALA A 265 7.04 19.27 7.32
CA ALA A 265 5.63 19.54 7.52
C ALA A 265 5.35 20.11 8.91
N ASN A 266 4.57 21.20 8.94
CA ASN A 266 3.90 21.71 10.12
C ASN A 266 2.37 21.67 9.92
N ASN A 267 1.63 21.99 10.97
CA ASN A 267 0.16 21.92 10.91
C ASN A 267 -0.42 22.83 9.82
N ASP A 268 0.14 24.02 9.62
CA ASP A 268 -0.35 24.96 8.61
C ASP A 268 -0.16 24.40 7.20
N SER A 269 1.00 23.80 6.93
CA SER A 269 1.28 23.16 5.64
C SER A 269 0.42 21.93 5.42
N LEU A 270 0.15 21.12 6.44
CA LEU A 270 -0.76 19.98 6.39
C LEU A 270 -2.19 20.43 6.11
N MET A 271 -2.68 21.43 6.84
CA MET A 271 -4.02 22.00 6.64
C MET A 271 -4.20 22.65 5.26
N LYS A 272 -3.20 23.40 4.79
CA LYS A 272 -3.20 24.00 3.45
C LYS A 272 -3.35 22.94 2.36
N ASN A 273 -2.52 21.88 2.42
CA ASN A 273 -2.55 20.83 1.40
C ASN A 273 -3.81 19.95 1.50
N LEU A 274 -4.29 19.69 2.71
CA LEU A 274 -5.59 19.04 2.89
C LEU A 274 -6.72 19.89 2.32
N GLY A 275 -6.69 21.22 2.53
CA GLY A 275 -7.64 22.17 1.94
C GLY A 275 -7.68 22.08 0.41
N VAL A 276 -6.51 22.05 -0.24
CA VAL A 276 -6.42 21.85 -1.71
C VAL A 276 -7.11 20.56 -2.15
N LEU A 277 -6.87 19.44 -1.44
CA LEU A 277 -7.50 18.16 -1.75
C LEU A 277 -9.01 18.16 -1.55
N LEU A 278 -9.51 18.96 -0.61
CA LEU A 278 -10.93 19.13 -0.30
C LEU A 278 -11.62 20.22 -1.16
N GLY A 279 -10.90 20.85 -2.10
CA GLY A 279 -11.43 21.92 -2.96
C GLY A 279 -11.71 23.24 -2.23
N LYS A 280 -10.93 23.54 -1.18
CA LYS A 280 -11.06 24.75 -0.33
C LYS A 280 -9.91 25.71 -0.54
#